data_865e44a0a0bbab16e5b3b8a1b1363ab6
#
_entry.id   865e44a0a0bbab16e5b3b8a1b1363ab6
#
_cell.length_a   1.000
_cell.length_b   1.000
_cell.length_c   1.000
_cell.angle_alpha   90.00
_cell.angle_beta   90.00
_cell.angle_gamma   90.00
#
_symmetry.space_group_name_H-M   'P 1'
#
loop_
_entity.id
_entity.type
_entity.pdbx_description
1 polymer ?
#
loop_
_entity_poly.entity_id
_entity_poly.type
_entity_poly.pdbx_seq_one_letter_code
_entity_poly.pdbx_strand_id
1 'polypeptide(L)'
;MIKAAVGGRAVSLYEKVYPMKRYNSPRTHREFLLDLETILPEECKPIIVTDAGFRGPWFKAVEARGWDWVGRIRNKIKYYDTCSGRWRYTDTLYKKATARVQHIGEVSLSPRHGYRFRMYLVRAYKPSRGRPRRGERAKSPHARTYRRLHRAPWLIATSLPHEPGSSRKIQLLYAQRMQIEETFRDTKSHRWGFGLHYARCNNGRRLEVLLLIAALASLVLWLAGLCGRALDWSRRLQANTERRRPVLSTVFIGRQLLRRSGLELPTMAFHDALAELRALIIAAVPI
;
A
#
# COMPACT_ATOMS: atom_id res chain seq x y z
N MET A 1 -5.23 2.77 10.13
CA MET A 1 -3.76 2.57 10.04
C MET A 1 -3.26 3.27 8.80
N ILE A 2 -2.16 4.01 8.94
CA ILE A 2 -1.43 4.63 7.84
C ILE A 2 0.04 4.19 7.88
N LYS A 3 0.61 3.99 6.71
CA LYS A 3 1.98 3.50 6.55
C LYS A 3 2.67 4.25 5.41
N ALA A 4 3.94 4.55 5.59
CA ALA A 4 4.80 5.04 4.51
C ALA A 4 5.35 3.85 3.70
N ALA A 5 5.22 3.90 2.38
CA ALA A 5 5.78 2.90 1.48
C ALA A 5 7.28 3.14 1.30
N VAL A 6 8.12 2.17 1.62
CA VAL A 6 9.58 2.30 1.58
C VAL A 6 10.21 0.98 1.15
N GLY A 7 11.01 0.97 0.10
CA GLY A 7 11.87 -0.16 -0.27
C GLY A 7 11.19 -1.54 -0.40
N GLY A 8 9.93 -1.58 -0.87
CA GLY A 8 9.16 -2.83 -1.06
C GLY A 8 8.37 -3.28 0.17
N ARG A 9 8.39 -2.51 1.26
CA ARG A 9 7.57 -2.70 2.46
C ARG A 9 6.96 -1.36 2.87
N ALA A 10 6.17 -1.37 3.95
CA ALA A 10 5.58 -0.16 4.49
C ALA A 10 5.88 -0.05 5.98
N VAL A 11 6.41 1.10 6.39
CA VAL A 11 6.62 1.46 7.79
C VAL A 11 5.32 2.01 8.36
N SER A 12 4.90 1.53 9.52
CA SER A 12 3.74 2.07 10.23
C SER A 12 4.07 3.45 10.78
N LEU A 13 3.26 4.45 10.42
CA LEU A 13 3.33 5.78 11.00
C LEU A 13 2.30 5.95 12.11
N TYR A 14 1.08 5.47 11.88
CA TYR A 14 0.00 5.57 12.84
C TYR A 14 -0.98 4.41 12.68
N GLU A 15 -1.32 3.77 13.79
CA GLU A 15 -2.28 2.68 13.85
C GLU A 15 -3.25 2.90 15.02
N LYS A 16 -4.55 2.74 14.77
CA LYS A 16 -5.60 2.85 15.78
C LYS A 16 -6.66 1.78 15.53
N VAL A 17 -7.12 1.16 16.58
CA VAL A 17 -8.14 0.12 16.53
C VAL A 17 -9.49 0.73 16.87
N TYR A 18 -10.48 0.48 16.03
CA TYR A 18 -11.86 0.92 16.24
C TYR A 18 -12.78 -0.29 16.32
N PRO A 19 -13.83 -0.24 17.16
CA PRO A 19 -14.83 -1.30 17.19
C PRO A 19 -15.58 -1.39 15.87
N MET A 20 -16.03 -2.60 15.49
CA MET A 20 -16.67 -2.89 14.22
C MET A 20 -17.87 -1.96 13.92
N LYS A 21 -18.63 -1.54 14.93
CA LYS A 21 -19.75 -0.59 14.80
C LYS A 21 -19.32 0.78 14.22
N ARG A 22 -18.04 1.11 14.28
CA ARG A 22 -17.46 2.35 13.72
C ARG A 22 -16.87 2.15 12.32
N TYR A 23 -17.00 0.97 11.74
CA TYR A 23 -16.48 0.67 10.40
C TYR A 23 -17.10 1.58 9.35
N ASN A 24 -16.28 2.13 8.46
CA ASN A 24 -16.65 3.09 7.40
C ASN A 24 -17.39 4.36 7.88
N SER A 25 -17.30 4.72 9.16
CA SER A 25 -17.89 5.93 9.70
C SER A 25 -17.10 7.17 9.25
N PRO A 26 -17.74 8.18 8.61
CA PRO A 26 -17.07 9.43 8.26
C PRO A 26 -16.52 10.20 9.48
N ARG A 27 -17.18 10.08 10.64
CA ARG A 27 -16.69 10.64 11.90
C ARG A 27 -15.37 9.99 12.31
N THR A 28 -15.32 8.64 12.30
CA THR A 28 -14.09 7.89 12.61
C THR A 28 -12.95 8.25 11.66
N HIS A 29 -13.26 8.43 10.38
CA HIS A 29 -12.27 8.83 9.40
C HIS A 29 -11.70 10.23 9.69
N ARG A 30 -12.54 11.19 10.07
CA ARG A 30 -12.09 12.54 10.44
C ARG A 30 -11.25 12.54 11.71
N GLU A 31 -11.68 11.81 12.75
CA GLU A 31 -10.91 11.64 13.98
C GLU A 31 -9.52 11.05 13.69
N PHE A 32 -9.45 10.02 12.84
CA PHE A 32 -8.19 9.39 12.44
C PHE A 32 -7.27 10.35 11.69
N LEU A 33 -7.81 11.19 10.79
CA LEU A 33 -7.03 12.17 10.07
C LEU A 33 -6.54 13.33 10.97
N LEU A 34 -7.33 13.73 11.97
CA LEU A 34 -6.91 14.69 12.99
C LEU A 34 -5.73 14.15 13.81
N ASP A 35 -5.85 12.91 14.32
CA ASP A 35 -4.76 12.27 15.04
C ASP A 35 -3.48 12.19 14.16
N LEU A 36 -3.62 11.89 12.87
CA LEU A 36 -2.49 11.85 11.94
C LEU A 36 -1.84 13.23 11.74
N GLU A 37 -2.65 14.27 11.64
CA GLU A 37 -2.20 15.66 11.47
C GLU A 37 -1.30 16.12 12.62
N THR A 38 -1.61 15.69 13.86
CA THR A 38 -0.77 16.00 15.03
C THR A 38 0.59 15.28 15.05
N ILE A 39 0.74 14.22 14.26
CA ILE A 39 1.98 13.41 14.20
C ILE A 39 2.90 13.87 13.08
N LEU A 40 2.33 14.41 12.01
CA LEU A 40 3.10 14.86 10.85
C LEU A 40 3.75 16.23 11.12
N PRO A 41 4.95 16.48 10.57
CA PRO A 41 5.52 17.84 10.58
C PRO A 41 4.56 18.84 9.92
N GLU A 42 4.55 20.07 10.40
CA GLU A 42 3.62 21.12 9.96
C GLU A 42 3.70 21.38 8.44
N GLU A 43 4.91 21.33 7.88
CA GLU A 43 5.14 21.54 6.44
C GLU A 43 4.80 20.31 5.59
N CYS A 44 4.50 19.17 6.21
CA CYS A 44 4.26 17.92 5.50
C CYS A 44 2.89 17.92 4.81
N LYS A 45 2.89 17.85 3.49
CA LYS A 45 1.69 17.67 2.67
C LYS A 45 1.65 16.25 2.08
N PRO A 46 1.12 15.27 2.81
CA PRO A 46 1.15 13.88 2.36
C PRO A 46 0.19 13.65 1.19
N ILE A 47 0.57 12.72 0.32
CA ILE A 47 -0.35 12.12 -0.66
C ILE A 47 -0.92 10.84 -0.06
N ILE A 48 -2.19 10.85 0.29
CA ILE A 48 -2.87 9.72 0.92
C ILE A 48 -3.32 8.71 -0.13
N VAL A 49 -2.68 7.55 -0.16
CA VAL A 49 -3.02 6.47 -1.10
C VAL A 49 -3.96 5.46 -0.44
N THR A 50 -5.13 5.23 -1.04
CA THR A 50 -6.17 4.37 -0.46
C THR A 50 -6.64 3.26 -1.40
N ASP A 51 -7.24 2.22 -0.82
CA ASP A 51 -7.91 1.18 -1.58
C ASP A 51 -9.34 1.60 -2.01
N ALA A 52 -10.08 0.65 -2.59
CA ALA A 52 -11.45 0.90 -3.07
C ALA A 52 -12.51 0.93 -1.95
N GLY A 53 -12.14 0.80 -0.69
CA GLY A 53 -13.05 0.89 0.45
C GLY A 53 -13.41 2.34 0.82
N PHE A 54 -12.56 3.29 0.48
CA PHE A 54 -12.76 4.70 0.78
C PHE A 54 -13.63 5.41 -0.25
N ARG A 55 -14.37 6.42 0.18
CA ARG A 55 -15.39 7.12 -0.63
C ARG A 55 -15.30 8.65 -0.47
N GLY A 56 -16.16 9.38 -1.19
CA GLY A 56 -16.20 10.84 -1.23
C GLY A 56 -16.00 11.57 0.11
N PRO A 57 -16.68 11.19 1.22
CA PRO A 57 -16.46 11.86 2.51
C PRO A 57 -15.02 11.76 3.05
N TRP A 58 -14.32 10.65 2.78
CA TRP A 58 -12.91 10.50 3.11
C TRP A 58 -12.04 11.45 2.29
N PHE A 59 -12.20 11.46 0.98
CA PHE A 59 -11.41 12.30 0.08
C PHE A 59 -11.60 13.80 0.38
N LYS A 60 -12.83 14.23 0.64
CA LYS A 60 -13.11 15.60 1.09
C LYS A 60 -12.43 15.94 2.42
N ALA A 61 -12.38 15.00 3.35
CA ALA A 61 -11.73 15.21 4.63
C ALA A 61 -10.19 15.29 4.52
N VAL A 62 -9.58 14.62 3.53
CA VAL A 62 -8.16 14.72 3.18
C VAL A 62 -7.89 16.10 2.56
N GLU A 63 -8.67 16.51 1.56
CA GLU A 63 -8.51 17.81 0.88
C GLU A 63 -8.74 19.02 1.81
N ALA A 64 -9.66 18.90 2.78
CA ALA A 64 -9.88 19.94 3.78
C ALA A 64 -8.65 20.26 4.65
N ARG A 65 -7.62 19.39 4.62
CA ARG A 65 -6.32 19.57 5.27
C ARG A 65 -5.23 20.09 4.33
N GLY A 66 -5.58 20.41 3.09
CA GLY A 66 -4.61 20.78 2.07
C GLY A 66 -3.75 19.59 1.60
N TRP A 67 -4.21 18.35 1.85
CA TRP A 67 -3.52 17.13 1.45
C TRP A 67 -4.08 16.57 0.16
N ASP A 68 -3.23 15.88 -0.59
CA ASP A 68 -3.63 15.17 -1.79
C ASP A 68 -3.96 13.71 -1.54
N TRP A 69 -4.67 13.11 -2.48
CA TRP A 69 -5.02 11.71 -2.39
C TRP A 69 -4.97 10.99 -3.74
N VAL A 70 -4.74 9.68 -3.69
CA VAL A 70 -4.87 8.74 -4.79
C VAL A 70 -5.69 7.56 -4.31
N GLY A 71 -6.82 7.28 -4.93
CA GLY A 71 -7.74 6.21 -4.54
C GLY A 71 -8.16 5.34 -5.71
N ARG A 72 -8.59 4.11 -5.43
CA ARG A 72 -9.13 3.21 -6.45
C ARG A 72 -10.64 3.21 -6.46
N ILE A 73 -11.21 3.36 -7.66
CA ILE A 73 -12.64 3.15 -7.90
C ILE A 73 -12.86 1.70 -8.33
N ARG A 74 -13.84 1.04 -7.72
CA ARG A 74 -14.27 -0.32 -8.09
C ARG A 74 -15.77 -0.37 -8.29
N ASN A 75 -16.22 -1.46 -8.91
CA ASN A 75 -17.60 -1.79 -9.20
C ASN A 75 -18.21 -0.88 -10.29
N LYS A 76 -19.48 -1.12 -10.58
CA LYS A 76 -20.27 -0.32 -11.49
C LYS A 76 -20.77 0.92 -10.77
N ILE A 77 -20.07 2.03 -10.98
CA ILE A 77 -20.41 3.34 -10.39
C ILE A 77 -20.76 4.31 -11.52
N LYS A 78 -21.76 5.13 -11.30
CA LYS A 78 -22.14 6.21 -12.23
C LYS A 78 -21.22 7.40 -12.00
N TYR A 79 -20.69 7.96 -13.08
CA TYR A 79 -19.86 9.16 -13.04
C TYR A 79 -20.29 10.14 -14.12
N TYR A 80 -20.10 11.42 -13.86
CA TYR A 80 -20.33 12.49 -14.82
C TYR A 80 -19.01 12.83 -15.49
N ASP A 81 -18.95 12.67 -16.80
CA ASP A 81 -17.82 13.04 -17.65
C ASP A 81 -17.98 14.54 -18.00
N THR A 82 -17.12 15.37 -17.44
CA THR A 82 -17.20 16.83 -17.60
C THR A 82 -16.91 17.27 -19.02
N CYS A 83 -16.10 16.52 -19.76
CA CYS A 83 -15.77 16.85 -21.16
C CYS A 83 -16.95 16.59 -22.11
N SER A 84 -17.65 15.46 -21.92
CA SER A 84 -18.79 15.11 -22.79
C SER A 84 -20.14 15.59 -22.27
N GLY A 85 -20.20 16.13 -21.04
CA GLY A 85 -21.44 16.55 -20.40
C GLY A 85 -22.43 15.41 -20.11
N ARG A 86 -21.98 14.16 -20.01
CA ARG A 86 -22.85 12.99 -19.92
C ARG A 86 -22.53 12.09 -18.74
N TRP A 87 -23.58 11.46 -18.22
CA TRP A 87 -23.46 10.40 -17.23
C TRP A 87 -23.06 9.08 -17.89
N ARG A 88 -22.05 8.43 -17.35
CA ARG A 88 -21.54 7.14 -17.82
C ARG A 88 -21.38 6.17 -16.64
N TYR A 89 -21.12 4.89 -16.92
CA TYR A 89 -20.78 3.87 -15.94
C TYR A 89 -19.32 3.42 -16.07
N THR A 90 -18.68 3.20 -14.95
CA THR A 90 -17.26 2.81 -14.87
C THR A 90 -16.96 1.44 -15.51
N ASP A 91 -17.95 0.54 -15.59
CA ASP A 91 -17.79 -0.77 -16.23
C ASP A 91 -17.50 -0.67 -17.74
N THR A 92 -18.01 0.37 -18.39
CA THR A 92 -17.72 0.66 -19.80
C THR A 92 -16.25 1.02 -20.03
N LEU A 93 -15.61 1.66 -19.04
CA LEU A 93 -14.19 2.01 -19.09
C LEU A 93 -13.29 0.77 -18.99
N TYR A 94 -13.64 -0.20 -18.15
CA TYR A 94 -12.80 -1.39 -17.94
C TYR A 94 -12.49 -2.16 -19.22
N LYS A 95 -13.40 -2.15 -20.19
CA LYS A 95 -13.20 -2.78 -21.50
C LYS A 95 -12.12 -2.08 -22.33
N LYS A 96 -11.89 -0.79 -22.10
CA LYS A 96 -10.92 0.06 -22.82
C LYS A 96 -9.53 0.06 -22.18
N ALA A 97 -9.33 -0.63 -21.05
CA ALA A 97 -8.07 -0.60 -20.32
C ALA A 97 -6.93 -1.24 -21.14
N THR A 98 -5.83 -0.52 -21.25
CA THR A 98 -4.58 -0.95 -21.87
C THR A 98 -3.47 -1.13 -20.83
N ALA A 99 -2.30 -1.62 -21.24
CA ALA A 99 -1.11 -1.69 -20.40
C ALA A 99 -0.52 -0.31 -20.11
N ARG A 100 -0.74 0.66 -21.00
CA ARG A 100 -0.40 2.07 -20.75
C ARG A 100 -1.50 2.71 -19.94
N VAL A 101 -1.12 3.52 -18.97
CA VAL A 101 -2.07 4.30 -18.18
C VAL A 101 -2.68 5.41 -19.04
N GLN A 102 -3.99 5.49 -19.04
CA GLN A 102 -4.78 6.44 -19.82
C GLN A 102 -5.41 7.47 -18.87
N HIS A 103 -5.24 8.75 -19.15
CA HIS A 103 -6.00 9.80 -18.50
C HIS A 103 -7.41 9.81 -19.09
N ILE A 104 -8.43 9.66 -18.25
CA ILE A 104 -9.84 9.63 -18.68
C ILE A 104 -10.44 11.04 -18.72
N GLY A 105 -9.90 11.94 -17.89
CA GLY A 105 -10.36 13.30 -17.76
C GLY A 105 -10.77 13.65 -16.34
N GLU A 106 -11.33 14.85 -16.18
CA GLU A 106 -11.95 15.30 -14.96
C GLU A 106 -13.38 14.78 -14.89
N VAL A 107 -13.78 14.28 -13.74
CA VAL A 107 -15.08 13.64 -13.54
C VAL A 107 -15.69 14.00 -12.19
N SER A 108 -17.00 13.81 -12.04
CA SER A 108 -17.69 13.88 -10.76
C SER A 108 -18.51 12.61 -10.51
N LEU A 109 -18.54 12.14 -9.25
CA LEU A 109 -19.38 11.00 -8.85
C LEU A 109 -20.78 11.43 -8.37
N SER A 110 -21.03 12.72 -8.22
CA SER A 110 -22.32 13.24 -7.75
C SER A 110 -22.65 14.56 -8.42
N PRO A 111 -23.85 14.68 -9.02
CA PRO A 111 -24.29 15.96 -9.58
C PRO A 111 -24.54 17.01 -8.48
N ARG A 112 -24.96 16.56 -7.29
CA ARG A 112 -25.39 17.46 -6.21
C ARG A 112 -24.25 18.15 -5.48
N HIS A 113 -23.01 17.64 -5.58
CA HIS A 113 -21.91 18.09 -4.72
C HIS A 113 -20.74 18.71 -5.47
N GLY A 114 -20.79 18.79 -6.79
CA GLY A 114 -19.77 19.45 -7.61
C GLY A 114 -18.32 18.92 -7.39
N TYR A 115 -18.19 17.79 -6.67
CA TYR A 115 -16.89 17.26 -6.29
C TYR A 115 -16.20 16.62 -7.49
N ARG A 116 -15.18 17.29 -7.98
CA ARG A 116 -14.44 16.93 -9.17
C ARG A 116 -13.08 16.33 -8.79
N PHE A 117 -12.64 15.36 -9.59
CA PHE A 117 -11.34 14.74 -9.46
C PHE A 117 -10.93 14.14 -10.81
N ARG A 118 -9.67 13.77 -10.95
CA ARG A 118 -9.15 13.20 -12.19
C ARG A 118 -9.16 11.69 -12.14
N MET A 119 -9.50 11.06 -13.26
CA MET A 119 -9.51 9.60 -13.39
C MET A 119 -8.46 9.10 -14.37
N TYR A 120 -7.85 7.97 -14.00
CA TYR A 120 -6.86 7.25 -14.80
C TYR A 120 -7.23 5.78 -14.87
N LEU A 121 -7.05 5.17 -16.03
CA LEU A 121 -7.35 3.78 -16.28
C LEU A 121 -6.10 3.03 -16.74
N VAL A 122 -5.82 1.87 -16.15
CA VAL A 122 -4.72 1.02 -16.57
C VAL A 122 -5.03 -0.45 -16.29
N ARG A 123 -4.64 -1.33 -17.21
CA ARG A 123 -4.59 -2.76 -16.95
C ARG A 123 -3.27 -3.08 -16.24
N ALA A 124 -3.31 -3.17 -14.92
CA ALA A 124 -2.12 -3.52 -14.15
C ALA A 124 -1.63 -4.90 -14.57
N TYR A 125 -0.43 -4.95 -15.12
CA TYR A 125 0.23 -6.21 -15.39
C TYR A 125 0.61 -6.84 -14.04
N LYS A 126 0.00 -7.97 -13.71
CA LYS A 126 0.55 -8.86 -12.70
C LYS A 126 1.47 -9.82 -13.40
N PRO A 127 2.77 -9.82 -13.11
CA PRO A 127 3.62 -10.92 -13.55
C PRO A 127 2.96 -12.20 -13.05
N SER A 128 2.83 -13.19 -13.92
CA SER A 128 2.30 -14.50 -13.57
C SER A 128 3.20 -15.08 -12.47
N ARG A 129 2.78 -15.00 -11.22
CA ARG A 129 3.40 -15.78 -10.15
C ARG A 129 3.05 -17.23 -10.41
N GLY A 130 3.94 -17.92 -11.12
CA GLY A 130 3.84 -19.33 -11.44
C GLY A 130 2.57 -19.69 -12.24
N ARG A 131 2.69 -20.54 -13.25
CA ARG A 131 1.51 -21.22 -13.80
C ARG A 131 0.75 -21.86 -12.64
N PRO A 132 -0.58 -21.67 -12.52
CA PRO A 132 -1.36 -22.43 -11.54
C PRO A 132 -0.99 -23.90 -11.76
N ARG A 133 -0.61 -24.59 -10.69
CA ARG A 133 -0.34 -26.03 -10.75
C ARG A 133 -1.53 -26.68 -11.44
N ARG A 134 -1.24 -27.46 -12.48
CA ARG A 134 -2.25 -28.19 -13.28
C ARG A 134 -3.17 -28.93 -12.29
N GLY A 135 -4.44 -28.48 -12.15
CA GLY A 135 -5.40 -29.11 -11.23
C GLY A 135 -6.07 -28.17 -10.21
N GLU A 136 -5.51 -27.01 -9.86
CA GLU A 136 -6.18 -26.05 -8.97
C GLU A 136 -7.16 -25.14 -9.71
N ARG A 137 -8.27 -25.68 -10.17
CA ARG A 137 -9.45 -24.88 -10.48
C ARG A 137 -10.00 -24.31 -9.18
N ALA A 138 -10.22 -22.99 -9.13
CA ALA A 138 -10.88 -22.36 -7.99
C ALA A 138 -12.23 -23.03 -7.73
N LYS A 139 -12.29 -23.89 -6.71
CA LYS A 139 -13.44 -24.74 -6.41
C LYS A 139 -14.63 -23.98 -5.82
N SER A 140 -14.43 -22.73 -5.34
CA SER A 140 -15.50 -21.94 -4.71
C SER A 140 -15.88 -20.68 -5.51
N PRO A 141 -17.16 -20.25 -5.47
CA PRO A 141 -17.62 -18.98 -6.06
C PRO A 141 -16.83 -17.77 -5.53
N HIS A 142 -16.49 -17.76 -4.24
CA HIS A 142 -15.67 -16.72 -3.62
C HIS A 142 -14.27 -16.62 -4.25
N ALA A 143 -13.60 -17.74 -4.51
CA ALA A 143 -12.29 -17.75 -5.15
C ALA A 143 -12.33 -17.26 -6.60
N ARG A 144 -13.42 -17.54 -7.34
CA ARG A 144 -13.63 -17.01 -8.71
C ARG A 144 -13.85 -15.51 -8.68
N THR A 145 -14.69 -15.01 -7.78
CA THR A 145 -14.94 -13.57 -7.60
C THR A 145 -13.67 -12.84 -7.17
N TYR A 146 -12.93 -13.39 -6.21
CA TYR A 146 -11.64 -12.86 -5.78
C TYR A 146 -10.65 -12.75 -6.95
N ARG A 147 -10.47 -13.80 -7.75
CA ARG A 147 -9.61 -13.79 -8.94
C ARG A 147 -10.05 -12.75 -9.97
N ARG A 148 -11.35 -12.61 -10.22
CA ARG A 148 -11.92 -11.61 -11.14
C ARG A 148 -11.61 -10.20 -10.65
N LEU A 149 -11.82 -9.91 -9.37
CA LEU A 149 -11.54 -8.60 -8.77
C LEU A 149 -10.05 -8.24 -8.79
N HIS A 150 -9.16 -9.22 -8.60
CA HIS A 150 -7.71 -9.00 -8.68
C HIS A 150 -7.21 -8.79 -10.12
N ARG A 151 -7.90 -9.30 -11.12
CA ARG A 151 -7.59 -9.10 -12.55
C ARG A 151 -8.21 -7.84 -13.14
N ALA A 152 -9.17 -7.24 -12.43
CA ALA A 152 -9.84 -6.04 -12.90
C ALA A 152 -8.83 -4.90 -13.12
N PRO A 153 -8.96 -4.13 -14.20
CA PRO A 153 -8.16 -2.94 -14.44
C PRO A 153 -8.21 -1.99 -13.24
N TRP A 154 -7.17 -1.19 -13.08
CA TRP A 154 -7.17 -0.13 -12.09
C TRP A 154 -7.82 1.11 -12.68
N LEU A 155 -8.93 1.52 -12.09
CA LEU A 155 -9.50 2.83 -12.26
C LEU A 155 -9.09 3.65 -11.05
N ILE A 156 -8.19 4.59 -11.24
CA ILE A 156 -7.57 5.40 -10.20
C ILE A 156 -8.15 6.79 -10.26
N ALA A 157 -8.55 7.31 -9.12
CA ALA A 157 -9.01 8.69 -8.95
C ALA A 157 -8.01 9.47 -8.08
N THR A 158 -7.89 10.79 -8.29
CA THR A 158 -6.94 11.63 -7.56
C THR A 158 -7.33 13.10 -7.55
N SER A 159 -6.95 13.83 -6.51
CA SER A 159 -6.96 15.29 -6.44
C SER A 159 -5.79 15.93 -7.21
N LEU A 160 -4.68 15.21 -7.38
CA LEU A 160 -3.47 15.73 -8.01
C LEU A 160 -3.74 16.31 -9.41
N PRO A 161 -3.10 17.42 -9.79
CA PRO A 161 -3.24 18.03 -11.09
C PRO A 161 -2.78 17.09 -12.21
N HIS A 162 -3.31 17.28 -13.42
CA HIS A 162 -2.84 16.56 -14.60
C HIS A 162 -1.82 17.41 -15.34
N GLU A 163 -0.62 16.89 -15.42
CA GLU A 163 0.53 17.47 -16.12
C GLU A 163 1.14 16.44 -17.08
N PRO A 164 1.97 16.82 -18.03
CA PRO A 164 2.72 15.86 -18.83
C PRO A 164 3.49 14.87 -17.93
N GLY A 165 3.32 13.56 -18.18
CA GLY A 165 3.93 12.52 -17.34
C GLY A 165 3.12 12.07 -16.10
N SER A 166 2.14 12.86 -15.64
CA SER A 166 1.32 12.53 -14.45
C SER A 166 0.69 11.15 -14.49
N SER A 167 0.26 10.69 -15.65
CA SER A 167 -0.38 9.37 -15.79
C SER A 167 0.49 8.24 -15.23
N ARG A 168 1.78 8.24 -15.56
CA ARG A 168 2.72 7.23 -15.04
C ARG A 168 2.99 7.43 -13.56
N LYS A 169 3.15 8.67 -13.10
CA LYS A 169 3.35 9.03 -11.69
C LYS A 169 2.19 8.53 -10.83
N ILE A 170 0.94 8.79 -11.23
CA ILE A 170 -0.27 8.32 -10.51
C ILE A 170 -0.32 6.79 -10.44
N GLN A 171 0.02 6.09 -11.52
CA GLN A 171 0.10 4.63 -11.52
C GLN A 171 1.13 4.11 -10.52
N LEU A 172 2.31 4.71 -10.47
CA LEU A 172 3.39 4.33 -9.55
C LEU A 172 3.02 4.61 -8.10
N LEU A 173 2.44 5.78 -7.80
CA LEU A 173 1.91 6.12 -6.48
C LEU A 173 0.91 5.07 -6.00
N TYR A 174 -0.07 4.74 -6.84
CA TYR A 174 -1.04 3.72 -6.46
C TYR A 174 -0.42 2.33 -6.30
N ALA A 175 0.58 1.99 -7.10
CA ALA A 175 1.29 0.71 -7.00
C ALA A 175 2.02 0.54 -5.66
N GLN A 176 2.50 1.62 -5.05
CA GLN A 176 3.16 1.59 -3.73
C GLN A 176 2.24 1.06 -2.63
N ARG A 177 0.92 1.20 -2.77
CA ARG A 177 -0.05 0.60 -1.85
C ARG A 177 0.12 -0.91 -1.65
N MET A 178 0.64 -1.61 -2.67
CA MET A 178 0.90 -3.05 -2.56
C MET A 178 1.92 -3.40 -1.47
N GLN A 179 2.79 -2.46 -1.10
CA GLN A 179 3.77 -2.65 -0.02
C GLN A 179 3.07 -2.79 1.34
N ILE A 180 1.93 -2.14 1.52
CA ILE A 180 1.08 -2.29 2.72
C ILE A 180 0.53 -3.72 2.81
N GLU A 181 0.08 -4.30 1.69
CA GLU A 181 -0.41 -5.69 1.66
C GLU A 181 0.70 -6.69 2.00
N GLU A 182 1.93 -6.44 1.56
CA GLU A 182 3.09 -7.26 1.92
C GLU A 182 3.40 -7.17 3.43
N THR A 183 3.37 -5.97 4.01
CA THR A 183 3.55 -5.76 5.45
C THR A 183 2.44 -6.43 6.27
N PHE A 184 1.18 -6.36 5.83
CA PHE A 184 0.09 -7.09 6.47
C PHE A 184 0.28 -8.61 6.43
N ARG A 185 0.80 -9.12 5.33
CA ARG A 185 1.11 -10.54 5.22
C ARG A 185 2.20 -10.93 6.21
N ASP A 186 3.25 -10.12 6.35
CA ASP A 186 4.31 -10.36 7.32
C ASP A 186 3.77 -10.28 8.77
N THR A 187 2.86 -9.36 9.07
CA THR A 187 2.23 -9.25 10.40
C THR A 187 1.34 -10.46 10.72
N LYS A 188 0.57 -10.95 9.75
CA LYS A 188 -0.42 -12.03 9.96
C LYS A 188 0.16 -13.44 9.88
N SER A 189 1.19 -13.65 9.06
CA SER A 189 1.75 -14.98 8.83
C SER A 189 2.41 -15.56 10.08
N HIS A 190 2.05 -16.80 10.46
CA HIS A 190 2.72 -17.51 11.55
C HIS A 190 4.07 -18.08 11.10
N ARG A 191 4.16 -18.48 9.84
CA ARG A 191 5.36 -19.14 9.29
C ARG A 191 6.46 -18.13 8.96
N TRP A 192 6.09 -16.97 8.45
CA TRP A 192 7.03 -16.00 7.89
C TRP A 192 7.00 -14.64 8.56
N GLY A 193 6.11 -14.43 9.53
CA GLY A 193 5.90 -13.16 10.21
C GLY A 193 5.60 -13.32 11.70
N PHE A 194 4.78 -12.42 12.23
CA PHE A 194 4.50 -12.32 13.67
C PHE A 194 3.31 -13.17 14.15
N GLY A 195 2.55 -13.79 13.26
CA GLY A 195 1.43 -14.65 13.61
C GLY A 195 0.30 -13.94 14.37
N LEU A 196 0.08 -12.66 14.17
CA LEU A 196 -0.84 -11.84 14.93
C LEU A 196 -2.26 -12.41 15.00
N HIS A 197 -2.71 -13.15 13.97
CA HIS A 197 -4.04 -13.74 13.99
C HIS A 197 -4.21 -14.85 15.04
N TYR A 198 -3.13 -15.48 15.53
CA TYR A 198 -3.17 -16.45 16.62
C TYR A 198 -3.31 -15.80 18.00
N ALA A 199 -3.08 -14.49 18.10
CA ALA A 199 -3.24 -13.80 19.37
C ALA A 199 -4.70 -13.82 19.89
N ARG A 200 -5.68 -14.17 19.03
CA ARG A 200 -7.13 -14.27 19.35
C ARG A 200 -7.61 -13.13 20.24
N CYS A 201 -7.15 -11.90 19.95
CA CYS A 201 -7.35 -10.76 20.80
C CYS A 201 -8.68 -10.07 20.48
N ASN A 202 -9.61 -10.07 21.46
CA ASN A 202 -10.89 -9.39 21.36
C ASN A 202 -10.88 -8.00 22.02
N ASN A 203 -9.79 -7.62 22.68
CA ASN A 203 -9.62 -6.32 23.33
C ASN A 203 -8.87 -5.36 22.42
N GLY A 204 -9.49 -4.21 22.08
CA GLY A 204 -8.92 -3.21 21.17
C GLY A 204 -7.60 -2.62 21.68
N ARG A 205 -7.50 -2.28 22.98
CA ARG A 205 -6.25 -1.73 23.56
C ARG A 205 -5.11 -2.74 23.52
N ARG A 206 -5.40 -4.00 23.85
CA ARG A 206 -4.40 -5.08 23.74
C ARG A 206 -3.96 -5.27 22.29
N LEU A 207 -4.88 -5.16 21.33
CA LEU A 207 -4.55 -5.27 19.91
C LEU A 207 -3.67 -4.08 19.45
N GLU A 208 -3.90 -2.86 19.95
CA GLU A 208 -3.04 -1.70 19.67
C GLU A 208 -1.61 -1.91 20.18
N VAL A 209 -1.44 -2.45 21.38
CA VAL A 209 -0.10 -2.80 21.92
C VAL A 209 0.58 -3.86 21.06
N LEU A 210 -0.15 -4.90 20.66
CA LEU A 210 0.40 -5.94 19.78
C LEU A 210 0.81 -5.40 18.39
N LEU A 211 0.05 -4.46 17.86
CA LEU A 211 0.38 -3.79 16.60
C LEU A 211 1.62 -2.90 16.75
N LEU A 212 1.75 -2.18 17.86
CA LEU A 212 2.95 -1.39 18.16
C LEU A 212 4.19 -2.29 18.27
N ILE A 213 4.12 -3.38 19.03
CA ILE A 213 5.22 -4.35 19.12
C ILE A 213 5.58 -4.90 17.73
N ALA A 214 4.60 -5.26 16.92
CA ALA A 214 4.83 -5.76 15.57
C ALA A 214 5.47 -4.68 14.65
N ALA A 215 5.09 -3.41 14.81
CA ALA A 215 5.67 -2.30 14.06
C ALA A 215 7.15 -2.09 14.42
N LEU A 216 7.47 -2.04 15.72
CA LEU A 216 8.85 -1.91 16.21
C LEU A 216 9.71 -3.10 15.82
N ALA A 217 9.20 -4.32 15.98
CA ALA A 217 9.91 -5.54 15.54
C ALA A 217 10.15 -5.55 14.03
N SER A 218 9.19 -5.07 13.22
CA SER A 218 9.37 -4.93 11.77
C SER A 218 10.48 -3.96 11.43
N LEU A 219 10.58 -2.84 12.14
CA LEU A 219 11.63 -1.84 11.94
C LEU A 219 13.01 -2.41 12.28
N VAL A 220 13.14 -3.11 13.42
CA VAL A 220 14.39 -3.78 13.83
C VAL A 220 14.80 -4.82 12.79
N LEU A 221 13.87 -5.68 12.34
CA LEU A 221 14.14 -6.65 11.30
C LEU A 221 14.59 -6.02 9.98
N TRP A 222 14.05 -4.86 9.68
CA TRP A 222 14.41 -4.13 8.47
C TRP A 222 15.82 -3.57 8.57
N LEU A 223 16.14 -2.88 9.65
CA LEU A 223 17.49 -2.34 9.90
C LEU A 223 18.54 -3.45 9.90
N ALA A 224 18.30 -4.56 10.62
CA ALA A 224 19.19 -5.72 10.59
C ALA A 224 19.33 -6.30 9.17
N GLY A 225 18.24 -6.28 8.39
CA GLY A 225 18.25 -6.74 7.00
C GLY A 225 19.06 -5.83 6.07
N LEU A 226 19.02 -4.50 6.26
CA LEU A 226 19.86 -3.55 5.53
C LEU A 226 21.35 -3.77 5.87
N CYS A 227 21.69 -3.90 7.16
CA CYS A 227 23.03 -4.30 7.58
C CYS A 227 23.48 -5.60 6.88
N GLY A 228 22.60 -6.59 6.85
CA GLY A 228 22.90 -7.85 6.19
C GLY A 228 23.12 -7.74 4.68
N ARG A 229 22.42 -6.81 4.04
CA ARG A 229 22.63 -6.52 2.60
C ARG A 229 23.99 -5.88 2.37
N ALA A 230 24.36 -4.89 3.18
CA ALA A 230 25.66 -4.25 3.14
C ALA A 230 26.82 -5.26 3.34
N LEU A 231 26.62 -6.28 4.17
CA LEU A 231 27.57 -7.36 4.45
C LEU A 231 27.43 -8.57 3.49
N ASP A 232 26.74 -8.43 2.36
CA ASP A 232 26.51 -9.46 1.31
C ASP A 232 25.82 -10.75 1.78
N TRP A 233 25.08 -10.69 2.91
CA TRP A 233 24.30 -11.84 3.41
C TRP A 233 23.20 -12.28 2.46
N SER A 234 22.73 -11.39 1.61
CA SER A 234 21.71 -11.73 0.60
C SER A 234 22.18 -12.85 -0.31
N ARG A 235 23.44 -12.84 -0.76
CA ARG A 235 24.02 -13.89 -1.59
C ARG A 235 24.27 -15.18 -0.83
N ARG A 236 24.71 -15.08 0.42
CA ARG A 236 24.97 -16.25 1.27
C ARG A 236 23.71 -17.03 1.64
N LEU A 237 22.57 -16.34 1.74
CA LEU A 237 21.28 -16.94 2.11
C LEU A 237 20.42 -17.34 0.91
N GLN A 238 20.76 -16.86 -0.26
CA GLN A 238 20.03 -17.11 -1.50
C GLN A 238 20.44 -18.45 -2.11
N ALA A 239 19.48 -19.11 -2.79
CA ALA A 239 19.78 -20.33 -3.53
C ALA A 239 20.71 -20.03 -4.73
N ASN A 240 21.65 -20.95 -5.01
CA ASN A 240 22.64 -20.80 -6.08
C ASN A 240 22.05 -20.74 -7.50
N THR A 241 20.77 -21.09 -7.66
CA THR A 241 20.05 -21.06 -8.94
C THR A 241 19.71 -19.65 -9.44
N GLU A 242 19.72 -18.64 -8.56
CA GLU A 242 19.44 -17.25 -8.93
C GLU A 242 20.60 -16.35 -8.49
N ARG A 243 21.50 -16.03 -9.42
CA ARG A 243 22.71 -15.24 -9.14
C ARG A 243 22.64 -13.79 -9.61
N ARG A 244 21.67 -13.48 -10.51
CA ARG A 244 21.62 -12.18 -11.21
C ARG A 244 20.93 -11.07 -10.41
N ARG A 245 20.11 -11.43 -9.43
CA ARG A 245 19.33 -10.45 -8.66
C ARG A 245 19.11 -10.95 -7.22
N PRO A 246 19.02 -10.03 -6.24
CA PRO A 246 18.57 -10.38 -4.91
C PRO A 246 17.09 -10.79 -4.94
N VAL A 247 16.76 -11.98 -4.43
CA VAL A 247 15.38 -12.51 -4.37
C VAL A 247 14.82 -12.51 -2.96
N LEU A 248 15.66 -12.35 -1.96
CA LEU A 248 15.26 -12.32 -0.56
C LEU A 248 14.84 -10.92 -0.15
N SER A 249 13.74 -10.81 0.62
CA SER A 249 13.34 -9.52 1.18
C SER A 249 14.29 -9.10 2.30
N THR A 250 14.46 -7.79 2.47
CA THR A 250 15.28 -7.21 3.55
C THR A 250 14.85 -7.72 4.92
N VAL A 251 13.55 -7.76 5.20
CA VAL A 251 12.99 -8.29 6.46
C VAL A 251 13.33 -9.77 6.66
N PHE A 252 13.32 -10.58 5.59
CA PHE A 252 13.72 -11.99 5.69
C PHE A 252 15.20 -12.12 6.04
N ILE A 253 16.08 -11.34 5.41
CA ILE A 253 17.52 -11.33 5.71
C ILE A 253 17.74 -10.95 7.17
N GLY A 254 17.13 -9.87 7.65
CA GLY A 254 17.22 -9.44 9.04
C GLY A 254 16.77 -10.51 10.02
N ARG A 255 15.67 -11.20 9.74
CA ARG A 255 15.19 -12.32 10.54
C ARG A 255 16.21 -13.47 10.59
N GLN A 256 16.87 -13.78 9.48
CA GLN A 256 17.88 -14.84 9.44
C GLN A 256 19.13 -14.46 10.24
N LEU A 257 19.52 -13.19 10.20
CA LEU A 257 20.65 -12.68 10.96
C LEU A 257 20.38 -12.72 12.47
N LEU A 258 19.25 -12.17 12.91
CA LEU A 258 18.89 -12.12 14.34
C LEU A 258 18.60 -13.51 14.96
N ARG A 259 18.44 -14.55 14.14
CA ARG A 259 18.32 -15.94 14.60
C ARG A 259 19.65 -16.63 14.84
N ARG A 260 20.74 -16.05 14.39
CA ARG A 260 22.08 -16.64 14.54
C ARG A 260 22.68 -16.14 15.84
N SER A 261 22.91 -17.06 16.78
CA SER A 261 23.65 -16.80 18.01
C SER A 261 25.10 -16.44 17.66
N GLY A 262 25.66 -15.45 18.36
CA GLY A 262 27.06 -15.02 18.20
C GLY A 262 27.34 -14.16 16.95
N LEU A 263 26.34 -13.71 16.21
CA LEU A 263 26.54 -12.73 15.14
C LEU A 263 26.53 -11.32 15.73
N GLU A 264 27.70 -10.71 15.84
CA GLU A 264 27.82 -9.30 16.13
C GLU A 264 27.67 -8.50 14.84
N LEU A 265 26.72 -7.57 14.81
CA LEU A 265 26.58 -6.62 13.72
C LEU A 265 27.45 -5.39 14.06
N PRO A 266 28.42 -5.02 13.21
CA PRO A 266 29.26 -3.84 13.46
C PRO A 266 28.41 -2.59 13.59
N THR A 267 28.74 -1.73 14.56
CA THR A 267 28.03 -0.45 14.77
C THR A 267 27.97 0.39 13.49
N MET A 268 29.07 0.43 12.73
CA MET A 268 29.12 1.10 11.42
C MET A 268 28.04 0.59 10.44
N ALA A 269 27.82 -0.73 10.38
CA ALA A 269 26.77 -1.27 9.52
C ALA A 269 25.35 -0.83 9.91
N PHE A 270 25.13 -0.51 11.18
CA PHE A 270 23.89 0.08 11.67
C PHE A 270 23.72 1.55 11.22
N HIS A 271 24.78 2.34 11.29
CA HIS A 271 24.78 3.72 10.77
C HIS A 271 24.52 3.75 9.27
N ASP A 272 25.18 2.88 8.52
CA ASP A 272 24.98 2.75 7.07
C ASP A 272 23.54 2.31 6.76
N ALA A 273 22.98 1.38 7.52
CA ALA A 273 21.59 0.93 7.37
C ALA A 273 20.58 2.05 7.66
N LEU A 274 20.85 2.90 8.65
CA LEU A 274 20.00 4.06 8.93
C LEU A 274 20.08 5.10 7.80
N ALA A 275 21.28 5.35 7.27
CA ALA A 275 21.48 6.22 6.12
C ALA A 275 20.78 5.68 4.87
N GLU A 276 20.89 4.38 4.60
CA GLU A 276 20.17 3.71 3.49
C GLU A 276 18.65 3.79 3.68
N LEU A 277 18.14 3.54 4.90
CA LEU A 277 16.72 3.68 5.20
C LEU A 277 16.23 5.11 4.93
N ARG A 278 16.98 6.12 5.35
CA ARG A 278 16.69 7.52 5.10
C ARG A 278 16.66 7.83 3.60
N ALA A 279 17.64 7.33 2.84
CA ALA A 279 17.68 7.48 1.38
C ALA A 279 16.49 6.82 0.70
N LEU A 280 16.09 5.62 1.15
CA LEU A 280 14.90 4.91 0.64
C LEU A 280 13.61 5.67 0.93
N ILE A 281 13.49 6.32 2.09
CA ILE A 281 12.34 7.17 2.44
C ILE A 281 12.28 8.38 1.51
N ILE A 282 13.38 9.07 1.30
CA ILE A 282 13.48 10.22 0.41
C ILE A 282 13.14 9.81 -1.04
N ALA A 283 13.70 8.71 -1.52
CA ALA A 283 13.45 8.20 -2.87
C ALA A 283 12.00 7.69 -3.08
N ALA A 284 11.29 7.35 -2.00
CA ALA A 284 9.89 6.93 -2.07
C ALA A 284 8.93 8.11 -2.30
N VAL A 285 9.39 9.33 -2.09
CA VAL A 285 8.63 10.56 -2.40
C VAL A 285 8.78 10.81 -3.89
N PRO A 286 7.75 10.65 -4.73
CA PRO A 286 7.84 11.00 -6.14
C PRO A 286 7.88 12.52 -6.26
N ILE A 287 9.02 13.02 -6.70
CA ILE A 287 9.22 14.42 -7.09
C ILE A 287 8.42 14.71 -8.36
#